data_3f0709e3cd5d5017c2f975f09bc95b32
#
_entry.id   3f0709e3cd5d5017c2f975f09bc95b32
#
_cell.length_a   1.000
_cell.length_b   1.000
_cell.length_c   1.000
_cell.angle_alpha   90.00
_cell.angle_beta   90.00
_cell.angle_gamma   90.00
#
_symmetry.space_group_name_H-M   'P 1'
#
loop_
_entity.id
_entity.type
_entity.pdbx_description
1 polymer ?
#
loop_
_entity_poly.entity_id
_entity_poly.type
_entity_poly.pdbx_seq_one_letter_code
_entity_poly.pdbx_strand_id
1 'polypeptide(L)'
;AKNIGERIKARREALGMKRPELARRLGVEPNTLYRYEIGSIGIKDSIKEKIAQALGVSLGYLMEGKGLQSVPQRLEPEPIVPPQIYLPVLNQEACAGGGFNWSDVESEVKEWMPWPTLETGGPTGPDKPYFVRVEGESMIGANIDDGCLILINPNIEVRSGDIAYIRWQERCSVKGIIFYRDGRVELRPANKDFRSIWVEKEDIENLEVLGKVVRWLNMGVPKSIF
;
A
#
# COMPACT_ATOMS: atom_id res chain seq x y z
N ALA A 1 34.07 -38.69 -15.64
CA ALA A 1 33.01 -37.98 -14.91
C ALA A 1 33.66 -36.84 -14.16
N LYS A 2 33.13 -35.62 -14.30
CA LYS A 2 33.65 -34.46 -13.55
C LYS A 2 33.52 -34.70 -12.03
N ASN A 3 34.58 -34.39 -11.28
CA ASN A 3 34.55 -34.49 -9.84
C ASN A 3 33.71 -33.33 -9.22
N ILE A 4 33.44 -33.39 -7.90
CA ILE A 4 32.59 -32.38 -7.22
C ILE A 4 33.22 -30.98 -7.35
N GLY A 5 34.53 -30.83 -7.27
CA GLY A 5 35.24 -29.56 -7.39
C GLY A 5 35.09 -28.93 -8.78
N GLU A 6 35.21 -29.75 -9.85
CA GLU A 6 35.02 -29.32 -11.22
C GLU A 6 33.56 -28.88 -11.48
N ARG A 7 32.59 -29.51 -10.83
CA ARG A 7 31.19 -29.11 -10.94
C ARG A 7 30.93 -27.78 -10.23
N ILE A 8 31.53 -27.58 -9.06
CA ILE A 8 31.49 -26.31 -8.33
C ILE A 8 32.04 -25.19 -9.19
N LYS A 9 33.25 -25.37 -9.75
CA LYS A 9 33.92 -24.40 -10.61
C LYS A 9 33.06 -24.06 -11.84
N ALA A 10 32.62 -25.09 -12.57
CA ALA A 10 31.83 -24.92 -13.78
C ALA A 10 30.51 -24.16 -13.50
N ARG A 11 29.82 -24.47 -12.39
CA ARG A 11 28.57 -23.79 -12.03
C ARG A 11 28.80 -22.35 -11.58
N ARG A 12 29.84 -22.08 -10.80
CA ARG A 12 30.24 -20.72 -10.41
C ARG A 12 30.51 -19.86 -11.64
N GLU A 13 31.28 -20.38 -12.61
CA GLU A 13 31.59 -19.68 -13.85
C GLU A 13 30.37 -19.45 -14.73
N ALA A 14 29.48 -20.44 -14.82
CA ALA A 14 28.21 -20.31 -15.54
C ALA A 14 27.29 -19.22 -14.93
N LEU A 15 27.43 -18.94 -13.63
CA LEU A 15 26.72 -17.85 -12.95
C LEU A 15 27.47 -16.51 -13.02
N GLY A 16 28.59 -16.42 -13.75
CA GLY A 16 29.44 -15.21 -13.82
C GLY A 16 30.09 -14.82 -12.47
N MET A 17 30.06 -15.70 -11.49
CA MET A 17 30.49 -15.41 -10.12
C MET A 17 32.00 -15.54 -9.97
N LYS A 18 32.65 -14.52 -9.41
CA LYS A 18 34.08 -14.56 -9.09
C LYS A 18 34.34 -15.40 -7.83
N ARG A 19 35.53 -16.06 -7.78
CA ARG A 19 35.91 -16.93 -6.64
C ARG A 19 35.81 -16.21 -5.28
N PRO A 20 36.33 -14.98 -5.09
CA PRO A 20 36.21 -14.27 -3.82
C PRO A 20 34.74 -14.04 -3.40
N GLU A 21 33.86 -13.88 -4.33
CA GLU A 21 32.43 -13.67 -4.06
C GLU A 21 31.77 -14.94 -3.50
N LEU A 22 32.00 -16.09 -4.13
CA LEU A 22 31.48 -17.36 -3.62
C LEU A 22 32.11 -17.71 -2.27
N ALA A 23 33.43 -17.50 -2.11
CA ALA A 23 34.15 -17.73 -0.84
C ALA A 23 33.56 -16.94 0.31
N ARG A 24 33.22 -15.66 0.10
CA ARG A 24 32.52 -14.79 1.07
C ARG A 24 31.15 -15.31 1.46
N ARG A 25 30.37 -15.79 0.49
CA ARG A 25 29.04 -16.38 0.75
C ARG A 25 29.11 -17.64 1.59
N LEU A 26 30.19 -18.40 1.43
CA LEU A 26 30.41 -19.65 2.15
C LEU A 26 31.09 -19.46 3.51
N GLY A 27 31.60 -18.25 3.81
CA GLY A 27 32.39 -17.97 5.01
C GLY A 27 33.76 -18.67 5.01
N VAL A 28 34.39 -18.84 3.83
CA VAL A 28 35.71 -19.45 3.69
C VAL A 28 36.68 -18.52 2.94
N GLU A 29 37.97 -18.74 3.12
CA GLU A 29 38.98 -18.01 2.36
C GLU A 29 38.95 -18.37 0.85
N PRO A 30 39.22 -17.40 -0.06
CA PRO A 30 39.27 -17.67 -1.50
C PRO A 30 40.20 -18.80 -1.90
N ASN A 31 41.33 -18.97 -1.17
CA ASN A 31 42.29 -20.05 -1.39
C ASN A 31 41.72 -21.41 -0.98
N THR A 32 40.91 -21.45 0.07
CA THR A 32 40.21 -22.69 0.49
C THR A 32 39.21 -23.10 -0.57
N LEU A 33 38.44 -22.16 -1.13
CA LEU A 33 37.51 -22.45 -2.22
C LEU A 33 38.23 -22.95 -3.49
N TYR A 34 39.40 -22.34 -3.81
CA TYR A 34 40.24 -22.84 -4.90
C TYR A 34 40.63 -24.29 -4.70
N ARG A 35 41.08 -24.66 -3.48
CA ARG A 35 41.44 -26.04 -3.14
C ARG A 35 40.27 -27.02 -3.20
N TYR A 36 39.05 -26.56 -2.91
CA TYR A 36 37.82 -27.34 -3.16
C TYR A 36 37.58 -27.55 -4.65
N GLU A 37 37.70 -26.48 -5.47
CA GLU A 37 37.48 -26.55 -6.92
C GLU A 37 38.44 -27.49 -7.63
N ILE A 38 39.69 -27.57 -7.22
CA ILE A 38 40.69 -28.47 -7.79
C ILE A 38 40.73 -29.87 -7.11
N GLY A 39 39.89 -30.06 -6.08
CA GLY A 39 39.82 -31.33 -5.35
C GLY A 39 41.01 -31.67 -4.49
N SER A 40 41.88 -30.69 -4.12
CA SER A 40 43.06 -30.94 -3.32
C SER A 40 42.76 -31.14 -1.84
N ILE A 41 41.57 -30.80 -1.38
CA ILE A 41 41.07 -31.05 -0.02
C ILE A 41 39.62 -31.53 -0.05
N GLY A 42 39.27 -32.36 0.95
CA GLY A 42 37.91 -32.84 1.14
C GLY A 42 36.96 -31.72 1.58
N ILE A 43 35.72 -31.75 1.11
CA ILE A 43 34.67 -30.79 1.47
C ILE A 43 33.82 -31.44 2.55
N LYS A 44 33.67 -30.80 3.71
CA LYS A 44 32.75 -31.26 4.78
C LYS A 44 31.28 -31.17 4.29
N ASP A 45 30.42 -32.09 4.74
CA ASP A 45 29.05 -32.17 4.30
C ASP A 45 28.28 -30.88 4.56
N SER A 46 28.46 -30.24 5.71
CA SER A 46 27.86 -28.93 6.02
C SER A 46 28.30 -27.80 5.06
N ILE A 47 29.48 -27.92 4.44
CA ILE A 47 29.95 -26.96 3.43
C ILE A 47 29.41 -27.31 2.06
N LYS A 48 29.21 -28.61 1.73
CA LYS A 48 28.61 -29.04 0.48
C LYS A 48 27.18 -28.52 0.35
N GLU A 49 26.40 -28.55 1.43
CA GLU A 49 25.05 -27.97 1.47
C GLU A 49 25.06 -26.47 1.21
N LYS A 50 25.96 -25.74 1.89
CA LYS A 50 26.12 -24.30 1.66
C LYS A 50 26.56 -23.97 0.24
N ILE A 51 27.44 -24.78 -0.36
CA ILE A 51 27.85 -24.62 -1.76
C ILE A 51 26.67 -24.86 -2.69
N ALA A 52 25.90 -25.94 -2.47
CA ALA A 52 24.72 -26.25 -3.27
C ALA A 52 23.72 -25.09 -3.25
N GLN A 53 23.42 -24.56 -2.08
CA GLN A 53 22.56 -23.39 -1.88
C GLN A 53 23.12 -22.13 -2.55
N ALA A 54 24.40 -21.82 -2.36
CA ALA A 54 25.04 -20.63 -2.92
C ALA A 54 25.13 -20.64 -4.45
N LEU A 55 25.25 -21.85 -5.05
CA LEU A 55 25.31 -22.06 -6.49
C LEU A 55 23.96 -22.35 -7.13
N GLY A 56 22.93 -22.44 -6.32
CA GLY A 56 21.60 -22.69 -6.80
C GLY A 56 21.47 -24.07 -7.47
N VAL A 57 22.00 -25.14 -6.87
CA VAL A 57 21.90 -26.51 -7.39
C VAL A 57 21.54 -27.50 -6.27
N SER A 58 20.99 -28.65 -6.63
CA SER A 58 20.76 -29.71 -5.64
C SER A 58 22.09 -30.31 -5.14
N LEU A 59 22.10 -30.84 -3.91
CA LEU A 59 23.24 -31.58 -3.39
C LEU A 59 23.54 -32.81 -4.29
N GLY A 60 22.50 -33.47 -4.81
CA GLY A 60 22.61 -34.56 -5.76
C GLY A 60 23.35 -34.18 -7.05
N TYR A 61 23.12 -32.96 -7.57
CA TYR A 61 23.88 -32.44 -8.70
C TYR A 61 25.38 -32.29 -8.37
N LEU A 62 25.71 -31.75 -7.21
CA LEU A 62 27.12 -31.61 -6.79
C LEU A 62 27.79 -32.97 -6.59
N MET A 63 27.07 -33.94 -6.05
CA MET A 63 27.63 -35.26 -5.73
C MET A 63 27.72 -36.18 -6.94
N GLU A 64 26.68 -36.27 -7.75
CA GLU A 64 26.54 -37.26 -8.80
C GLU A 64 26.55 -36.68 -10.22
N GLY A 65 26.36 -35.37 -10.34
CA GLY A 65 26.23 -34.72 -11.64
C GLY A 65 24.90 -34.98 -12.34
N LYS A 66 23.95 -35.61 -11.67
CA LYS A 66 22.61 -35.89 -12.21
C LYS A 66 21.59 -34.86 -11.70
N GLY A 67 20.70 -34.40 -12.59
CA GLY A 67 19.61 -33.50 -12.24
C GLY A 67 20.11 -32.08 -11.97
N LEU A 68 20.42 -31.36 -13.06
CA LEU A 68 20.19 -29.91 -13.05
C LEU A 68 18.67 -29.72 -12.91
N GLN A 69 18.14 -30.01 -11.73
CA GLN A 69 16.95 -29.30 -11.36
C GLN A 69 17.45 -27.86 -11.17
N SER A 70 17.08 -27.02 -12.12
CA SER A 70 17.08 -25.59 -11.85
C SER A 70 16.58 -25.44 -10.41
N VAL A 71 17.44 -24.95 -9.51
CA VAL A 71 16.90 -24.35 -8.30
C VAL A 71 15.77 -23.49 -8.79
N PRO A 72 14.60 -23.54 -8.15
CA PRO A 72 13.51 -22.65 -8.51
C PRO A 72 14.17 -21.29 -8.70
N GLN A 73 14.07 -20.82 -9.93
CA GLN A 73 14.51 -19.51 -10.35
C GLN A 73 14.27 -18.60 -9.15
N ARG A 74 15.34 -17.95 -8.62
CA ARG A 74 15.26 -16.99 -7.52
C ARG A 74 13.82 -16.55 -7.44
N LEU A 75 13.11 -17.02 -6.42
CA LEU A 75 11.77 -16.50 -6.15
C LEU A 75 12.00 -15.00 -6.12
N GLU A 76 11.65 -14.33 -7.21
CA GLU A 76 11.54 -12.89 -7.13
C GLU A 76 10.74 -12.70 -5.87
N PRO A 77 11.21 -11.92 -4.88
CA PRO A 77 10.48 -11.79 -3.64
C PRO A 77 9.04 -11.57 -4.06
N GLU A 78 8.15 -12.48 -3.68
CA GLU A 78 6.73 -12.31 -3.99
C GLU A 78 6.44 -10.85 -3.68
N PRO A 79 5.84 -10.10 -4.60
CA PRO A 79 5.60 -8.70 -4.35
C PRO A 79 4.94 -8.65 -2.98
N ILE A 80 5.59 -7.98 -2.03
CA ILE A 80 5.05 -7.81 -0.69
C ILE A 80 3.79 -6.99 -0.92
N VAL A 81 2.69 -7.68 -1.13
CA VAL A 81 1.37 -7.04 -1.21
C VAL A 81 1.10 -6.57 0.22
N PRO A 82 1.07 -5.27 0.48
CA PRO A 82 0.78 -4.79 1.82
C PRO A 82 -0.58 -5.36 2.24
N PRO A 83 -0.78 -5.65 3.52
CA PRO A 83 -2.07 -6.13 4.01
C PRO A 83 -3.16 -5.16 3.54
N GLN A 84 -4.17 -5.71 2.89
CA GLN A 84 -5.29 -4.96 2.35
C GLN A 84 -6.53 -5.17 3.21
N ILE A 85 -7.32 -4.12 3.30
CA ILE A 85 -8.68 -4.16 3.82
C ILE A 85 -9.64 -3.79 2.71
N TYR A 86 -10.87 -4.26 2.80
CA TYR A 86 -11.93 -3.83 1.89
C TYR A 86 -12.71 -2.71 2.56
N LEU A 87 -12.76 -1.55 1.90
CA LEU A 87 -13.48 -0.38 2.34
C LEU A 87 -14.72 -0.18 1.48
N PRO A 88 -15.86 0.12 2.08
CA PRO A 88 -17.10 0.36 1.33
C PRO A 88 -17.00 1.68 0.56
N VAL A 89 -17.60 1.71 -0.62
CA VAL A 89 -17.80 2.93 -1.42
C VAL A 89 -19.26 3.35 -1.28
N LEU A 90 -19.48 4.51 -0.70
CA LEU A 90 -20.79 5.09 -0.44
C LEU A 90 -21.13 6.15 -1.47
N ASN A 91 -22.40 6.26 -1.81
CA ASN A 91 -22.91 7.42 -2.53
C ASN A 91 -23.16 8.56 -1.55
N GLN A 92 -23.09 9.80 -2.02
CA GLN A 92 -23.28 10.98 -1.19
C GLN A 92 -24.66 11.01 -0.51
N GLU A 93 -25.69 10.47 -1.16
CA GLU A 93 -27.04 10.35 -0.62
C GLU A 93 -27.16 9.37 0.57
N ALA A 94 -26.35 8.33 0.60
CA ALA A 94 -26.38 7.34 1.69
C ALA A 94 -25.98 7.94 3.05
N CYS A 95 -25.32 9.09 3.06
CA CYS A 95 -24.92 9.80 4.27
C CYS A 95 -25.89 10.93 4.67
N ALA A 96 -26.93 11.18 3.88
CA ALA A 96 -27.90 12.27 4.12
C ALA A 96 -29.02 11.89 5.11
N GLY A 97 -29.23 10.59 5.38
CA GLY A 97 -30.19 10.12 6.38
C GLY A 97 -29.76 10.38 7.82
N GLY A 98 -30.71 10.60 8.72
CA GLY A 98 -30.45 10.90 10.14
C GLY A 98 -29.72 9.77 10.86
N GLY A 99 -28.45 10.03 11.23
CA GLY A 99 -27.58 9.10 11.97
C GLY A 99 -26.87 8.10 11.04
N PHE A 100 -25.56 8.28 10.89
CA PHE A 100 -24.72 7.32 10.16
C PHE A 100 -24.52 6.09 11.05
N ASN A 101 -25.24 5.02 10.76
CA ASN A 101 -25.11 3.76 11.49
C ASN A 101 -24.51 2.71 10.52
N TRP A 102 -23.33 2.22 10.86
CA TRP A 102 -22.61 1.23 10.05
C TRP A 102 -23.42 -0.02 9.74
N SER A 103 -24.22 -0.53 10.70
CA SER A 103 -25.04 -1.73 10.48
C SER A 103 -26.08 -1.56 9.38
N ASP A 104 -26.61 -0.35 9.22
CA ASP A 104 -27.63 -0.06 8.23
C ASP A 104 -26.99 0.15 6.85
N VAL A 105 -25.87 0.86 6.82
CA VAL A 105 -25.12 1.19 5.60
C VAL A 105 -24.45 -0.06 5.01
N GLU A 106 -23.88 -0.94 5.83
CA GLU A 106 -23.15 -2.14 5.35
C GLU A 106 -24.06 -3.08 4.53
N SER A 107 -25.35 -3.10 4.81
CA SER A 107 -26.33 -3.90 4.06
C SER A 107 -26.66 -3.33 2.67
N GLU A 108 -26.42 -2.04 2.44
CA GLU A 108 -26.71 -1.32 1.19
C GLU A 108 -25.48 -1.08 0.32
N VAL A 109 -24.27 -1.41 0.82
CA VAL A 109 -23.03 -1.22 0.09
C VAL A 109 -22.96 -2.13 -1.13
N LYS A 110 -22.92 -1.52 -2.32
CA LYS A 110 -22.82 -2.24 -3.61
C LYS A 110 -21.39 -2.39 -4.11
N GLU A 111 -20.49 -1.55 -3.66
CA GLU A 111 -19.10 -1.48 -4.13
C GLU A 111 -18.13 -1.51 -2.96
N TRP A 112 -17.12 -2.39 -3.03
CA TRP A 112 -16.05 -2.50 -2.05
C TRP A 112 -14.71 -2.32 -2.74
N MET A 113 -13.85 -1.47 -2.20
CA MET A 113 -12.53 -1.19 -2.75
C MET A 113 -11.44 -1.81 -1.88
N PRO A 114 -10.54 -2.66 -2.44
CA PRO A 114 -9.36 -3.10 -1.73
C PRO A 114 -8.41 -1.91 -1.51
N TRP A 115 -7.95 -1.73 -0.27
CA TRP A 115 -7.10 -0.61 0.12
C TRP A 115 -5.98 -1.06 1.05
N PRO A 116 -4.72 -0.55 0.87
CA PRO A 116 -3.64 -0.85 1.79
C PRO A 116 -3.97 -0.37 3.21
N THR A 117 -3.88 -1.25 4.19
CA THR A 117 -4.23 -0.92 5.58
C THR A 117 -3.44 0.27 6.12
N LEU A 118 -2.16 0.40 5.71
CA LEU A 118 -1.28 1.48 6.15
C LEU A 118 -1.66 2.86 5.56
N GLU A 119 -2.49 2.90 4.53
CA GLU A 119 -2.86 4.13 3.82
C GLU A 119 -4.23 4.68 4.24
N THR A 120 -4.81 4.17 5.31
CA THR A 120 -6.06 4.70 5.87
C THR A 120 -5.91 6.07 6.53
N GLY A 121 -4.68 6.59 6.58
CA GLY A 121 -4.37 7.92 7.09
C GLY A 121 -4.26 8.03 8.60
N GLY A 122 -4.42 6.94 9.34
CA GLY A 122 -4.33 6.95 10.80
C GLY A 122 -5.03 5.76 11.45
N PRO A 123 -5.29 5.83 12.77
CA PRO A 123 -5.89 4.73 13.50
C PRO A 123 -7.25 4.36 12.94
N THR A 124 -7.52 3.06 12.87
CA THR A 124 -8.83 2.50 12.64
C THR A 124 -9.46 2.27 14.01
N GLY A 125 -10.39 3.18 14.39
CA GLY A 125 -11.16 3.07 15.63
C GLY A 125 -12.43 2.23 15.44
N PRO A 126 -13.47 2.48 16.27
CA PRO A 126 -14.73 1.76 16.17
C PRO A 126 -15.43 1.95 14.82
N ASP A 127 -15.23 3.10 14.21
CA ASP A 127 -15.81 3.40 12.89
C ASP A 127 -14.80 3.08 11.79
N LYS A 128 -15.25 2.33 10.77
CA LYS A 128 -14.39 1.95 9.65
C LYS A 128 -14.18 3.16 8.72
N PRO A 129 -12.96 3.36 8.18
CA PRO A 129 -12.77 4.26 7.05
C PRO A 129 -13.62 3.82 5.85
N TYR A 130 -14.02 4.77 5.01
CA TYR A 130 -14.88 4.50 3.86
C TYR A 130 -14.61 5.48 2.72
N PHE A 131 -14.98 5.09 1.52
CA PHE A 131 -14.95 5.96 0.36
C PHE A 131 -16.30 6.61 0.11
N VAL A 132 -16.28 7.85 -0.39
CA VAL A 132 -17.45 8.53 -0.91
C VAL A 132 -17.12 9.04 -2.30
N ARG A 133 -18.08 8.91 -3.23
CA ARG A 133 -18.01 9.52 -4.55
C ARG A 133 -18.48 10.97 -4.45
N VAL A 134 -17.57 11.89 -4.80
CA VAL A 134 -17.85 13.33 -4.74
C VAL A 134 -18.74 13.73 -5.92
N GLU A 135 -19.68 14.61 -5.63
CA GLU A 135 -20.52 15.29 -6.63
C GLU A 135 -20.27 16.79 -6.57
N GLY A 136 -20.07 17.39 -7.75
CA GLY A 136 -19.87 18.82 -7.91
C GLY A 136 -18.43 19.29 -7.85
N GLU A 137 -18.24 20.58 -8.08
CA GLU A 137 -16.95 21.20 -8.39
C GLU A 137 -16.41 22.10 -7.26
N SER A 138 -17.02 22.08 -6.08
CA SER A 138 -16.66 23.02 -5.00
C SER A 138 -15.25 22.85 -4.46
N MET A 139 -14.57 21.72 -4.77
CA MET A 139 -13.24 21.38 -4.24
C MET A 139 -12.18 21.16 -5.33
N ILE A 140 -12.42 21.59 -6.57
CA ILE A 140 -11.48 21.42 -7.69
C ILE A 140 -10.11 22.07 -7.46
N GLY A 141 -10.06 23.19 -6.74
CA GLY A 141 -8.81 23.84 -6.34
C GLY A 141 -7.97 23.02 -5.35
N ALA A 142 -8.53 21.99 -4.74
CA ALA A 142 -7.84 20.99 -3.93
C ALA A 142 -7.58 19.69 -4.71
N ASN A 143 -7.73 19.68 -6.04
CA ASN A 143 -7.64 18.53 -6.94
C ASN A 143 -8.67 17.42 -6.60
N ILE A 144 -9.80 17.78 -6.01
CA ILE A 144 -10.94 16.89 -5.79
C ILE A 144 -12.02 17.28 -6.79
N ASP A 145 -12.04 16.56 -7.91
CA ASP A 145 -12.94 16.81 -9.04
C ASP A 145 -14.27 16.08 -8.87
N ASP A 146 -15.25 16.44 -9.68
CA ASP A 146 -16.51 15.72 -9.78
C ASP A 146 -16.28 14.24 -10.16
N GLY A 147 -16.95 13.31 -9.47
CA GLY A 147 -16.77 11.87 -9.64
C GLY A 147 -15.55 11.28 -8.92
N CYS A 148 -14.71 12.11 -8.30
CA CYS A 148 -13.56 11.68 -7.50
C CYS A 148 -14.01 10.80 -6.31
N LEU A 149 -13.23 9.77 -5.98
CA LEU A 149 -13.41 9.02 -4.73
C LEU A 149 -12.53 9.63 -3.65
N ILE A 150 -13.13 9.99 -2.52
CA ILE A 150 -12.42 10.45 -1.33
C ILE A 150 -12.44 9.37 -0.26
N LEU A 151 -11.29 9.14 0.39
CA LEU A 151 -11.19 8.29 1.56
C LEU A 151 -11.39 9.12 2.81
N ILE A 152 -12.37 8.74 3.61
CA ILE A 152 -12.76 9.38 4.86
C ILE A 152 -12.35 8.48 6.02
N ASN A 153 -11.70 9.06 7.02
CA ASN A 153 -11.43 8.36 8.27
C ASN A 153 -12.14 9.10 9.42
N PRO A 154 -13.21 8.51 10.00
CA PRO A 154 -13.97 9.10 11.09
C PRO A 154 -13.20 9.19 12.41
N ASN A 155 -12.16 8.35 12.57
CA ASN A 155 -11.42 8.26 13.83
C ASN A 155 -10.31 9.31 13.98
N ILE A 156 -10.13 10.16 12.98
CA ILE A 156 -9.11 11.21 12.99
C ILE A 156 -9.79 12.54 13.34
N GLU A 157 -9.28 13.17 14.37
CA GLU A 157 -9.72 14.52 14.73
C GLU A 157 -9.51 15.50 13.57
N VAL A 158 -10.57 16.22 13.21
CA VAL A 158 -10.52 17.25 12.17
C VAL A 158 -10.13 18.58 12.81
N ARG A 159 -9.12 19.23 12.25
CA ARG A 159 -8.56 20.50 12.72
C ARG A 159 -8.79 21.62 11.70
N SER A 160 -8.67 22.86 12.17
CA SER A 160 -8.71 24.02 11.28
C SER A 160 -7.73 23.91 10.12
N GLY A 161 -8.23 24.04 8.89
CA GLY A 161 -7.47 23.90 7.67
C GLY A 161 -7.53 22.50 7.03
N ASP A 162 -8.09 21.52 7.71
CA ASP A 162 -8.30 20.19 7.14
C ASP A 162 -9.45 20.19 6.13
N ILE A 163 -9.43 19.21 5.22
CA ILE A 163 -10.58 18.88 4.37
C ILE A 163 -11.39 17.82 5.09
N ALA A 164 -12.66 18.08 5.28
CA ALA A 164 -13.57 17.19 5.99
C ALA A 164 -14.79 16.85 5.13
N TYR A 165 -15.33 15.67 5.36
CA TYR A 165 -16.67 15.30 4.91
C TYR A 165 -17.63 15.65 6.03
N ILE A 166 -18.61 16.49 5.70
CA ILE A 166 -19.52 17.08 6.67
C ILE A 166 -20.97 16.90 6.25
N ARG A 167 -21.87 16.92 7.24
CA ARG A 167 -23.30 17.07 7.03
C ARG A 167 -23.75 18.41 7.61
N TRP A 168 -24.37 19.22 6.78
CA TRP A 168 -24.94 20.50 7.12
C TRP A 168 -26.30 20.65 6.45
N GLN A 169 -27.34 21.00 7.22
CA GLN A 169 -28.72 21.13 6.72
C GLN A 169 -29.16 19.92 5.88
N GLU A 170 -28.95 18.71 6.43
CA GLU A 170 -29.30 17.41 5.82
C GLU A 170 -28.57 17.10 4.50
N ARG A 171 -27.57 17.90 4.13
CA ARG A 171 -26.74 17.69 2.94
C ARG A 171 -25.32 17.33 3.31
N CYS A 172 -24.84 16.27 2.71
CA CYS A 172 -23.44 15.90 2.83
C CYS A 172 -22.59 16.60 1.77
N SER A 173 -21.41 17.07 2.16
CA SER A 173 -20.48 17.72 1.24
C SER A 173 -19.04 17.67 1.75
N VAL A 174 -18.09 17.90 0.85
CA VAL A 174 -16.67 18.04 1.15
C VAL A 174 -16.32 19.52 1.21
N LYS A 175 -15.70 19.95 2.31
CA LYS A 175 -15.26 21.34 2.50
C LYS A 175 -13.96 21.39 3.28
N GLY A 176 -13.18 22.45 3.08
CA GLY A 176 -12.22 22.89 4.07
C GLY A 176 -12.94 23.41 5.30
N ILE A 177 -12.52 23.02 6.49
CA ILE A 177 -13.15 23.43 7.73
C ILE A 177 -12.22 24.37 8.52
N ILE A 178 -12.74 25.46 9.03
CA ILE A 178 -11.99 26.41 9.85
C ILE A 178 -12.80 26.73 11.09
N PHE A 179 -12.23 26.43 12.24
CA PHE A 179 -12.81 26.76 13.56
C PHE A 179 -12.30 28.10 14.04
N TYR A 180 -13.19 28.99 14.36
CA TYR A 180 -12.87 30.34 14.91
C TYR A 180 -12.99 30.36 16.42
N ARG A 181 -12.24 31.27 17.04
CA ARG A 181 -12.21 31.42 18.52
C ARG A 181 -13.55 31.89 19.13
N ASP A 182 -14.38 32.54 18.33
CA ASP A 182 -15.73 33.01 18.74
C ASP A 182 -16.78 31.89 18.66
N GLY A 183 -16.40 30.69 18.27
CA GLY A 183 -17.26 29.51 18.18
C GLY A 183 -17.90 29.30 16.82
N ARG A 184 -17.68 30.19 15.85
CA ARG A 184 -18.16 30.01 14.46
C ARG A 184 -17.30 29.02 13.70
N VAL A 185 -17.88 28.40 12.70
CA VAL A 185 -17.18 27.50 11.77
C VAL A 185 -17.40 27.99 10.35
N GLU A 186 -16.32 28.05 9.59
CA GLU A 186 -16.39 28.32 8.16
C GLU A 186 -16.18 27.02 7.39
N LEU A 187 -17.13 26.68 6.52
CA LEU A 187 -17.07 25.60 5.57
C LEU A 187 -16.62 26.20 4.23
N ARG A 188 -15.33 26.07 3.94
CA ARG A 188 -14.68 26.76 2.83
C ARG A 188 -14.57 25.84 1.59
N PRO A 189 -15.11 26.27 0.44
CA PRO A 189 -14.84 25.59 -0.82
C PRO A 189 -13.40 25.86 -1.29
N ALA A 190 -12.81 24.94 -2.03
CA ALA A 190 -11.54 25.14 -2.74
C ALA A 190 -11.78 25.53 -4.22
N ASN A 191 -12.87 26.21 -4.48
CA ASN A 191 -13.19 26.76 -5.79
C ASN A 191 -13.72 28.18 -5.58
N LYS A 192 -13.10 29.17 -6.26
CA LYS A 192 -13.42 30.60 -6.16
C LYS A 192 -14.84 30.97 -6.63
N ASP A 193 -15.46 30.10 -7.43
CA ASP A 193 -16.80 30.29 -7.95
C ASP A 193 -17.88 29.93 -6.91
N PHE A 194 -17.47 29.36 -5.79
CA PHE A 194 -18.33 29.01 -4.66
C PHE A 194 -18.03 29.89 -3.45
N ARG A 195 -19.07 30.22 -2.69
CA ARG A 195 -18.94 31.00 -1.46
C ARG A 195 -18.78 30.06 -0.25
N SER A 196 -18.03 30.54 0.75
CA SER A 196 -17.97 29.91 2.07
C SER A 196 -19.34 29.90 2.73
N ILE A 197 -19.63 28.83 3.45
CA ILE A 197 -20.80 28.74 4.33
C ILE A 197 -20.34 29.02 5.74
N TRP A 198 -20.98 29.96 6.40
CA TRP A 198 -20.72 30.30 7.80
C TRP A 198 -21.75 29.59 8.67
N VAL A 199 -21.28 28.83 9.64
CA VAL A 199 -22.08 28.18 10.66
C VAL A 199 -21.90 29.02 11.92
N GLU A 200 -22.96 29.67 12.32
CA GLU A 200 -22.97 30.47 13.55
C GLU A 200 -22.93 29.55 14.78
N LYS A 201 -22.49 30.12 15.91
CA LYS A 201 -22.32 29.33 17.14
C LYS A 201 -23.61 28.66 17.59
N GLU A 202 -24.74 29.33 17.40
CA GLU A 202 -26.09 28.87 17.77
C GLU A 202 -26.54 27.66 16.90
N ASP A 203 -25.97 27.51 15.69
CA ASP A 203 -26.33 26.50 14.74
C ASP A 203 -25.31 25.33 14.69
N ILE A 204 -24.27 25.37 15.53
CA ILE A 204 -23.16 24.40 15.48
C ILE A 204 -23.61 22.96 15.73
N GLU A 205 -24.67 22.78 16.52
CA GLU A 205 -25.26 21.46 16.79
C GLU A 205 -25.87 20.79 15.55
N ASN A 206 -26.16 21.58 14.52
CA ASN A 206 -26.67 21.10 13.23
C ASN A 206 -25.52 20.74 12.25
N LEU A 207 -24.26 21.02 12.62
CA LEU A 207 -23.09 20.64 11.84
C LEU A 207 -22.52 19.34 12.37
N GLU A 208 -22.54 18.31 11.53
CA GLU A 208 -21.90 17.04 11.84
C GLU A 208 -20.65 16.86 10.98
N VAL A 209 -19.52 16.60 11.63
CA VAL A 209 -18.25 16.25 10.97
C VAL A 209 -18.16 14.73 10.88
N LEU A 210 -18.40 14.17 9.70
CA LEU A 210 -18.46 12.73 9.45
C LEU A 210 -17.07 12.09 9.37
N GLY A 211 -16.02 12.90 9.15
CA GLY A 211 -14.64 12.46 9.21
C GLY A 211 -13.69 13.30 8.38
N LYS A 212 -12.40 13.06 8.58
CA LYS A 212 -11.33 13.71 7.83
C LYS A 212 -11.13 13.04 6.48
N VAL A 213 -11.00 13.84 5.42
CA VAL A 213 -10.56 13.35 4.11
C VAL A 213 -9.05 13.14 4.17
N VAL A 214 -8.62 11.89 4.01
CA VAL A 214 -7.20 11.50 4.16
C VAL A 214 -6.52 11.20 2.83
N ARG A 215 -7.30 10.83 1.80
CA ARG A 215 -6.85 10.56 0.42
C ARG A 215 -7.98 10.86 -0.55
N TRP A 216 -7.62 11.03 -1.82
CA TRP A 216 -8.58 11.06 -2.92
C TRP A 216 -7.98 10.40 -4.18
N LEU A 217 -8.87 9.90 -5.03
CA LEU A 217 -8.55 9.23 -6.28
C LEU A 217 -9.38 9.88 -7.39
N ASN A 218 -8.71 10.49 -8.36
CA ASN A 218 -9.35 10.95 -9.56
C ASN A 218 -9.53 9.77 -10.51
N MET A 219 -10.78 9.29 -10.64
CA MET A 219 -11.16 8.16 -11.48
C MET A 219 -11.48 8.61 -12.92
N GLY A 220 -11.03 9.78 -13.31
CA GLY A 220 -11.34 10.37 -14.60
C GLY A 220 -10.82 9.54 -15.78
N VAL A 221 -11.68 9.32 -16.77
CA VAL A 221 -11.24 8.87 -18.08
C VAL A 221 -10.46 10.03 -18.72
N PRO A 222 -9.32 9.79 -19.37
CA PRO A 222 -8.60 10.85 -20.09
C PRO A 222 -9.57 11.57 -21.03
N LYS A 223 -9.75 12.87 -20.83
CA LYS A 223 -10.52 13.68 -21.78
C LYS A 223 -9.77 13.67 -23.11
N SER A 224 -10.47 13.38 -24.20
CA SER A 224 -9.89 13.57 -25.54
C SER A 224 -9.38 15.00 -25.65
N ILE A 225 -8.14 15.14 -26.11
CA ILE A 225 -7.50 16.45 -26.34
C ILE A 225 -7.76 16.99 -27.76
N PHE A 226 -8.72 16.36 -28.49
CA PHE A 226 -9.18 16.79 -29.80
C PHE A 226 -10.68 17.03 -29.80
#